data_0f260a481a6c8e95241ba797bde5c584
#
_entry.id   0f260a481a6c8e95241ba797bde5c584
#
_cell.length_a   1.000
_cell.length_b   1.000
_cell.length_c   1.000
_cell.angle_alpha   90.00
_cell.angle_beta   90.00
_cell.angle_gamma   90.00
#
_symmetry.space_group_name_H-M   'P 1'
#
loop_
_entity.id
_entity.type
_entity.pdbx_description
1 polymer ?
#
loop_
_entity_poly.entity_id
_entity_poly.type
_entity_poly.pdbx_seq_one_letter_code
_entity_poly.pdbx_strand_id
1 'polypeptide(L)'
;TPLVGAIDMKPGSATLPFFGIKPSIVDKDNQEIDGPGEGSLCIDASWPGQMRTVYGDHERFIDTYFKQYSGRYFSGDGCRRDEDGYYWITGRMDDVINVSGHRLGTAEVESALVLHQDVSEAAVVGYPHDIKGQGLYAFVTLNKGTEQNEQLENDLLAWVKNCLLYTSPSPRDSSK
;
A
#
# COMPACT_ATOMS: atom_id res chain seq x y z
N THR A 1 -5.39 1.28 -15.96
CA THR A 1 -5.81 0.05 -16.65
C THR A 1 -4.94 -0.16 -17.87
N PRO A 2 -4.28 -1.30 -17.99
CA PRO A 2 -3.41 -1.57 -19.13
C PRO A 2 -4.19 -1.59 -20.44
N LEU A 3 -3.67 -0.90 -21.46
CA LEU A 3 -4.17 -0.92 -22.82
C LEU A 3 -3.22 -1.80 -23.65
N VAL A 4 -3.53 -3.08 -23.73
CA VAL A 4 -2.68 -4.07 -24.39
C VAL A 4 -2.42 -3.68 -25.86
N GLY A 5 -1.15 -3.63 -26.24
CA GLY A 5 -0.71 -3.23 -27.58
C GLY A 5 -0.65 -1.71 -27.83
N ALA A 6 -1.08 -0.88 -26.88
CA ALA A 6 -1.05 0.58 -27.00
C ALA A 6 -0.03 1.25 -26.08
N ILE A 7 0.28 0.62 -24.93
CA ILE A 7 1.28 1.10 -23.97
C ILE A 7 2.15 -0.07 -23.50
N ASP A 8 3.39 0.24 -23.17
CA ASP A 8 4.30 -0.74 -22.57
C ASP A 8 3.82 -1.11 -21.16
N MET A 9 4.00 -2.38 -20.80
CA MET A 9 3.60 -2.91 -19.50
C MET A 9 4.79 -2.96 -18.56
N LYS A 10 4.64 -2.38 -17.36
CA LYS A 10 5.59 -2.55 -16.26
C LYS A 10 5.01 -3.54 -15.25
N PRO A 11 5.67 -4.66 -14.94
CA PRO A 11 5.18 -5.66 -13.98
C PRO A 11 4.85 -5.02 -12.62
N GLY A 12 3.67 -5.34 -12.05
CA GLY A 12 3.21 -4.78 -10.77
C GLY A 12 2.62 -3.37 -10.84
N SER A 13 2.75 -2.67 -11.97
CA SER A 13 2.18 -1.34 -12.19
C SER A 13 0.67 -1.40 -12.53
N ALA A 14 -0.08 -0.42 -12.03
CA ALA A 14 -1.44 -0.14 -12.51
C ALA A 14 -1.45 0.57 -13.87
N THR A 15 -0.28 0.82 -14.45
CA THR A 15 -0.04 1.50 -15.72
C THR A 15 -0.47 2.99 -15.72
N LEU A 16 -0.85 3.51 -16.88
CA LEU A 16 -1.33 4.87 -17.05
C LEU A 16 -2.83 4.97 -16.75
N PRO A 17 -3.33 6.16 -16.39
CA PRO A 17 -4.74 6.40 -16.17
C PRO A 17 -5.58 6.06 -17.40
N PHE A 18 -6.77 5.48 -17.15
CA PHE A 18 -7.73 5.26 -18.22
C PHE A 18 -8.34 6.59 -18.70
N PHE A 19 -8.77 6.64 -19.95
CA PHE A 19 -9.35 7.84 -20.57
C PHE A 19 -10.50 8.42 -19.73
N GLY A 20 -10.42 9.72 -19.45
CA GLY A 20 -11.41 10.44 -18.65
C GLY A 20 -11.27 10.29 -17.13
N ILE A 21 -10.36 9.45 -16.65
CA ILE A 21 -10.01 9.39 -15.22
C ILE A 21 -8.86 10.34 -14.95
N LYS A 22 -8.98 11.19 -13.93
CA LYS A 22 -7.97 12.18 -13.52
C LYS A 22 -7.45 11.84 -12.12
N PRO A 23 -6.55 10.87 -11.99
CA PRO A 23 -5.93 10.57 -10.71
C PRO A 23 -4.92 11.66 -10.36
N SER A 24 -4.83 11.97 -9.08
CA SER A 24 -3.78 12.79 -8.48
C SER A 24 -3.17 12.04 -7.30
N ILE A 25 -1.91 12.34 -7.02
CA ILE A 25 -1.24 11.89 -5.79
C ILE A 25 -1.12 13.12 -4.91
N VAL A 26 -1.61 13.02 -3.69
CA VAL A 26 -1.61 14.15 -2.75
C VAL A 26 -0.89 13.81 -1.46
N ASP A 27 -0.29 14.81 -0.86
CA ASP A 27 0.31 14.70 0.46
C ASP A 27 -0.75 14.82 1.58
N LYS A 28 -0.31 14.74 2.83
CA LYS A 28 -1.17 14.87 4.02
C LYS A 28 -1.89 16.22 4.13
N ASP A 29 -1.38 17.25 3.48
CA ASP A 29 -1.91 18.61 3.51
C ASP A 29 -2.79 18.93 2.28
N ASN A 30 -3.22 17.88 1.55
CA ASN A 30 -4.03 17.95 0.31
C ASN A 30 -3.33 18.73 -0.82
N GLN A 31 -2.00 18.80 -0.81
CA GLN A 31 -1.23 19.39 -1.91
C GLN A 31 -0.91 18.30 -2.93
N GLU A 32 -1.12 18.62 -4.19
CA GLU A 32 -0.80 17.69 -5.28
C GLU A 32 0.71 17.57 -5.44
N ILE A 33 1.17 16.31 -5.54
CA ILE A 33 2.56 15.99 -5.85
C ILE A 33 2.68 15.92 -7.36
N ASP A 34 3.35 16.91 -7.93
CA ASP A 34 3.60 16.96 -9.37
C ASP A 34 4.82 16.11 -9.76
N GLY A 35 4.75 15.42 -10.92
CA GLY A 35 5.81 14.51 -11.36
C GLY A 35 5.91 13.21 -10.55
N PRO A 36 7.10 12.58 -10.51
CA PRO A 36 7.35 11.38 -9.72
C PRO A 36 7.18 11.63 -8.23
N GLY A 37 6.56 10.70 -7.50
CA GLY A 37 6.34 10.86 -6.07
C GLY A 37 5.38 9.83 -5.50
N GLU A 38 5.19 9.86 -4.19
CA GLU A 38 4.35 8.94 -3.43
C GLU A 38 3.44 9.71 -2.48
N GLY A 39 2.19 9.25 -2.36
CA GLY A 39 1.19 9.85 -1.48
C GLY A 39 -0.15 9.12 -1.54
N SER A 40 -1.20 9.81 -1.17
CA SER A 40 -2.57 9.29 -1.23
C SER A 40 -3.14 9.39 -2.64
N LEU A 41 -3.75 8.31 -3.13
CA LEU A 41 -4.40 8.29 -4.43
C LEU A 41 -5.78 8.94 -4.35
N CYS A 42 -5.94 10.04 -5.05
CA CYS A 42 -7.21 10.73 -5.23
C CYS A 42 -7.63 10.76 -6.70
N ILE A 43 -8.91 11.07 -6.94
CA ILE A 43 -9.45 11.29 -8.28
C ILE A 43 -10.15 12.65 -8.27
N ASP A 44 -9.71 13.55 -9.15
CA ASP A 44 -10.08 14.98 -9.14
C ASP A 44 -11.38 15.30 -9.86
N ALA A 45 -11.91 14.36 -10.65
CA ALA A 45 -13.16 14.56 -11.39
C ALA A 45 -14.05 13.33 -11.32
N SER A 46 -15.35 13.55 -11.29
CA SER A 46 -16.33 12.47 -11.39
C SER A 46 -16.19 11.69 -12.71
N TRP A 47 -16.44 10.40 -12.65
CA TRP A 47 -16.42 9.51 -13.82
C TRP A 47 -17.68 8.61 -13.81
N PRO A 48 -18.06 8.00 -14.95
CA PRO A 48 -19.31 7.22 -15.04
C PRO A 48 -19.43 6.06 -14.05
N GLY A 49 -18.31 5.42 -13.69
CA GLY A 49 -18.25 4.30 -12.74
C GLY A 49 -18.07 4.71 -11.28
N GLN A 50 -18.06 6.01 -10.96
CA GLN A 50 -17.91 6.47 -9.59
C GLN A 50 -19.09 6.02 -8.73
N MET A 51 -18.79 5.54 -7.51
CA MET A 51 -19.81 5.28 -6.49
C MET A 51 -20.61 6.55 -6.23
N ARG A 52 -21.93 6.43 -6.11
CA ARG A 52 -22.84 7.58 -5.92
C ARG A 52 -23.27 7.77 -4.48
N THR A 53 -23.40 6.68 -3.74
CA THR A 53 -23.80 6.70 -2.33
C THR A 53 -23.66 5.31 -1.71
N VAL A 54 -23.75 5.25 -0.39
CA VAL A 54 -24.01 4.02 0.38
C VAL A 54 -25.51 3.92 0.59
N TYR A 55 -26.11 2.75 0.34
CA TYR A 55 -27.56 2.55 0.50
C TYR A 55 -28.01 2.85 1.93
N GLY A 56 -28.94 3.79 2.06
CA GLY A 56 -29.48 4.21 3.35
C GLY A 56 -28.56 5.08 4.22
N ASP A 57 -27.31 5.37 3.75
CA ASP A 57 -26.32 6.10 4.53
C ASP A 57 -25.42 6.97 3.63
N HIS A 58 -25.97 8.08 3.16
CA HIS A 58 -25.23 8.99 2.30
C HIS A 58 -24.09 9.72 3.04
N GLU A 59 -24.25 10.00 4.32
CA GLU A 59 -23.21 10.67 5.13
C GLU A 59 -21.95 9.81 5.22
N ARG A 60 -22.10 8.52 5.39
CA ARG A 60 -20.98 7.59 5.37
C ARG A 60 -20.21 7.63 4.04
N PHE A 61 -20.92 7.76 2.92
CA PHE A 61 -20.26 7.92 1.62
C PHE A 61 -19.41 9.19 1.57
N ILE A 62 -19.94 10.32 2.02
CA ILE A 62 -19.20 11.59 2.06
C ILE A 62 -18.02 11.52 3.02
N ASP A 63 -18.24 11.01 4.23
CA ASP A 63 -17.20 10.89 5.25
C ASP A 63 -16.05 10.00 4.80
N THR A 64 -16.36 8.89 4.13
CA THR A 64 -15.34 7.92 3.68
C THR A 64 -14.50 8.45 2.52
N TYR A 65 -15.12 9.07 1.52
CA TYR A 65 -14.46 9.34 0.25
C TYR A 65 -14.13 10.81 -0.01
N PHE A 66 -14.71 11.77 0.73
CA PHE A 66 -14.52 13.20 0.45
C PHE A 66 -14.08 14.05 1.65
N LYS A 67 -14.17 13.52 2.86
CA LYS A 67 -13.86 14.29 4.07
C LYS A 67 -12.36 14.52 4.25
N GLN A 68 -11.55 13.52 3.96
CA GLN A 68 -10.11 13.60 4.20
C GLN A 68 -9.40 14.58 3.24
N TYR A 69 -9.77 14.55 1.96
CA TYR A 69 -9.22 15.42 0.94
C TYR A 69 -10.35 16.20 0.27
N SER A 70 -10.54 17.44 0.71
CA SER A 70 -11.63 18.29 0.21
C SER A 70 -11.52 18.52 -1.30
N GLY A 71 -12.63 18.32 -2.00
CA GLY A 71 -12.74 18.50 -3.44
C GLY A 71 -12.23 17.32 -4.29
N ARG A 72 -11.76 16.24 -3.67
CA ARG A 72 -11.21 15.06 -4.34
C ARG A 72 -11.89 13.79 -3.83
N TYR A 73 -12.06 12.81 -4.71
CA TYR A 73 -12.48 11.47 -4.29
C TYR A 73 -11.25 10.69 -3.84
N PHE A 74 -11.17 10.36 -2.56
CA PHE A 74 -10.08 9.57 -1.99
C PHE A 74 -10.37 8.08 -2.12
N SER A 75 -9.50 7.32 -2.77
CA SER A 75 -9.69 5.88 -2.96
C SER A 75 -9.45 5.05 -1.69
N GLY A 76 -8.76 5.61 -0.71
CA GLY A 76 -8.28 4.89 0.47
C GLY A 76 -6.93 4.21 0.25
N ASP A 77 -6.31 4.38 -0.90
CA ASP A 77 -5.07 3.72 -1.28
C ASP A 77 -3.89 4.69 -1.27
N GLY A 78 -2.71 4.16 -0.93
CA GLY A 78 -1.44 4.78 -1.22
C GLY A 78 -1.01 4.51 -2.67
N CYS A 79 -0.29 5.44 -3.25
CA CYS A 79 0.16 5.32 -4.62
C CYS A 79 1.50 6.01 -4.84
N ARG A 80 2.32 5.42 -5.69
CA ARG A 80 3.55 6.01 -6.20
C ARG A 80 3.42 6.20 -7.72
N ARG A 81 3.91 7.33 -8.24
CA ARG A 81 4.06 7.59 -9.66
C ARG A 81 5.55 7.63 -10.00
N ASP A 82 5.95 6.93 -11.05
CA ASP A 82 7.34 6.94 -11.52
C ASP A 82 7.61 8.08 -12.53
N GLU A 83 8.84 8.17 -13.03
CA GLU A 83 9.29 9.19 -13.98
C GLU A 83 8.58 9.10 -15.34
N ASP A 84 8.10 7.92 -15.72
CA ASP A 84 7.36 7.70 -16.96
C ASP A 84 5.85 7.92 -16.79
N GLY A 85 5.39 8.30 -15.59
CA GLY A 85 3.99 8.58 -15.27
C GLY A 85 3.16 7.34 -14.92
N TYR A 86 3.79 6.18 -14.72
CA TYR A 86 3.10 4.95 -14.33
C TYR A 86 2.74 4.96 -12.85
N TYR A 87 1.55 4.46 -12.53
CA TYR A 87 1.01 4.40 -11.18
C TYR A 87 1.23 3.02 -10.55
N TRP A 88 1.69 3.02 -9.31
CA TRP A 88 1.93 1.83 -8.49
C TRP A 88 1.11 1.94 -7.23
N ILE A 89 0.15 1.05 -7.04
CA ILE A 89 -0.64 1.02 -5.80
C ILE A 89 0.22 0.38 -4.71
N THR A 90 0.48 1.14 -3.64
CA THR A 90 1.37 0.72 -2.55
C THR A 90 0.63 0.05 -1.39
N GLY A 91 -0.70 -0.01 -1.47
CA GLY A 91 -1.57 -0.64 -0.47
C GLY A 91 -2.61 0.32 0.08
N ARG A 92 -3.38 -0.15 1.05
CA ARG A 92 -4.37 0.66 1.75
C ARG A 92 -3.69 1.63 2.72
N MET A 93 -4.20 2.86 2.78
CA MET A 93 -3.69 3.88 3.72
C MET A 93 -4.10 3.60 5.17
N ASP A 94 -5.21 2.90 5.37
CA ASP A 94 -5.71 2.43 6.65
C ASP A 94 -4.98 1.17 7.16
N ASP A 95 -4.33 0.42 6.29
CA ASP A 95 -3.52 -0.77 6.62
C ASP A 95 -2.04 -0.44 6.89
N VAL A 96 -1.67 0.84 6.86
CA VAL A 96 -0.32 1.27 7.21
C VAL A 96 -0.16 1.35 8.72
N ILE A 97 0.77 0.58 9.24
CA ILE A 97 1.06 0.46 10.67
C ILE A 97 2.30 1.26 11.03
N ASN A 98 2.23 2.03 12.12
CA ASN A 98 3.36 2.80 12.64
C ASN A 98 4.06 1.99 13.72
N VAL A 99 5.19 1.37 13.38
CA VAL A 99 6.03 0.64 14.32
C VAL A 99 7.28 1.45 14.64
N SER A 100 7.40 1.96 15.84
CA SER A 100 8.58 2.73 16.28
C SER A 100 8.94 3.91 15.35
N GLY A 101 7.92 4.58 14.79
CA GLY A 101 8.12 5.72 13.87
C GLY A 101 8.34 5.34 12.40
N HIS A 102 8.40 4.06 12.08
CA HIS A 102 8.44 3.58 10.70
C HIS A 102 7.04 3.21 10.23
N ARG A 103 6.67 3.70 9.06
CA ARG A 103 5.42 3.34 8.40
C ARG A 103 5.66 2.08 7.58
N LEU A 104 4.98 1.00 7.94
CA LEU A 104 5.05 -0.29 7.26
C LEU A 104 3.66 -0.66 6.74
N GLY A 105 3.54 -0.94 5.45
CA GLY A 105 2.33 -1.52 4.88
C GLY A 105 2.19 -2.99 5.28
N THR A 106 0.99 -3.43 5.69
CA THR A 106 0.76 -4.84 5.97
C THR A 106 1.07 -5.69 4.75
N ALA A 107 0.68 -5.23 3.56
CA ALA A 107 0.93 -5.90 2.28
C ALA A 107 2.42 -6.12 1.97
N GLU A 108 3.32 -5.23 2.40
CA GLU A 108 4.76 -5.41 2.23
C GLU A 108 5.29 -6.57 3.07
N VAL A 109 4.82 -6.64 4.33
CA VAL A 109 5.20 -7.72 5.26
C VAL A 109 4.61 -9.06 4.80
N GLU A 110 3.36 -9.07 4.36
CA GLU A 110 2.68 -10.23 3.79
C GLU A 110 3.41 -10.75 2.56
N SER A 111 3.77 -9.86 1.64
CA SER A 111 4.52 -10.20 0.43
C SER A 111 5.90 -10.79 0.77
N ALA A 112 6.60 -10.20 1.74
CA ALA A 112 7.88 -10.72 2.18
C ALA A 112 7.75 -12.14 2.79
N LEU A 113 6.71 -12.40 3.57
CA LEU A 113 6.44 -13.72 4.15
C LEU A 113 6.12 -14.76 3.08
N VAL A 114 5.29 -14.43 2.10
CA VAL A 114 4.89 -15.36 1.02
C VAL A 114 6.07 -15.71 0.09
N LEU A 115 7.11 -14.90 0.03
CA LEU A 115 8.35 -15.23 -0.69
C LEU A 115 9.19 -16.32 0.00
N HIS A 116 8.88 -16.65 1.27
CA HIS A 116 9.57 -17.73 1.95
C HIS A 116 9.05 -19.10 1.47
N GLN A 117 9.96 -20.02 1.20
CA GLN A 117 9.64 -21.35 0.63
C GLN A 117 8.64 -22.17 1.44
N ASP A 118 8.57 -21.96 2.75
CA ASP A 118 7.70 -22.70 3.68
C ASP A 118 6.34 -22.06 3.91
N VAL A 119 6.08 -20.87 3.31
CA VAL A 119 4.86 -20.10 3.49
C VAL A 119 3.98 -20.20 2.25
N SER A 120 2.70 -20.53 2.46
CA SER A 120 1.67 -20.54 1.42
C SER A 120 0.88 -19.23 1.37
N GLU A 121 0.49 -18.74 2.54
CA GLU A 121 -0.30 -17.50 2.69
C GLU A 121 0.13 -16.76 3.95
N ALA A 122 -0.01 -15.45 3.95
CA ALA A 122 0.21 -14.64 5.13
C ALA A 122 -0.84 -13.53 5.22
N ALA A 123 -1.24 -13.19 6.44
CA ALA A 123 -2.07 -12.03 6.75
C ALA A 123 -1.46 -11.30 7.94
N VAL A 124 -1.35 -9.97 7.85
CA VAL A 124 -0.73 -9.13 8.87
C VAL A 124 -1.72 -8.11 9.40
N VAL A 125 -1.79 -7.99 10.72
CA VAL A 125 -2.63 -7.00 11.40
C VAL A 125 -1.82 -6.17 12.38
N GLY A 126 -2.19 -4.93 12.54
CA GLY A 126 -1.66 -4.07 13.61
C GLY A 126 -2.37 -4.32 14.93
N TYR A 127 -1.64 -4.23 16.02
CA TYR A 127 -2.23 -4.21 17.36
C TYR A 127 -1.59 -3.11 18.21
N PRO A 128 -2.33 -2.55 19.20
CA PRO A 128 -1.77 -1.57 20.13
C PRO A 128 -0.61 -2.17 20.93
N HIS A 129 0.51 -1.43 21.01
CA HIS A 129 1.69 -1.86 21.76
C HIS A 129 2.20 -0.70 22.65
N ASP A 130 2.29 -0.91 23.96
CA ASP A 130 2.55 0.14 24.96
C ASP A 130 3.84 0.95 24.74
N ILE A 131 4.88 0.31 24.18
CA ILE A 131 6.19 0.98 23.97
C ILE A 131 6.36 1.46 22.54
N LYS A 132 5.85 0.72 21.54
CA LYS A 132 6.09 0.98 20.11
C LYS A 132 4.95 1.74 19.43
N GLY A 133 3.88 2.04 20.17
CA GLY A 133 2.62 2.57 19.66
C GLY A 133 1.79 1.48 18.98
N GLN A 134 2.33 0.83 17.96
CA GLN A 134 1.72 -0.32 17.30
C GLN A 134 2.74 -1.46 17.14
N GLY A 135 2.26 -2.69 17.21
CA GLY A 135 2.99 -3.91 16.89
C GLY A 135 2.35 -4.60 15.70
N LEU A 136 3.10 -5.48 15.06
CA LEU A 136 2.64 -6.33 13.96
C LEU A 136 2.37 -7.73 14.48
N TYR A 137 1.26 -8.31 14.08
CA TYR A 137 0.97 -9.73 14.30
C TYR A 137 0.71 -10.37 12.93
N ALA A 138 1.47 -11.42 12.60
CA ALA A 138 1.34 -12.14 11.35
C ALA A 138 0.71 -13.53 11.60
N PHE A 139 -0.32 -13.82 10.81
CA PHE A 139 -0.87 -15.15 10.66
C PHE A 139 -0.25 -15.76 9.41
N VAL A 140 0.29 -16.97 9.53
CA VAL A 140 0.99 -17.65 8.44
C VAL A 140 0.43 -19.04 8.22
N THR A 141 0.06 -19.34 6.97
CA THR A 141 -0.29 -20.69 6.54
C THR A 141 0.96 -21.32 5.92
N LEU A 142 1.38 -22.45 6.47
CA LEU A 142 2.56 -23.17 6.00
C LEU A 142 2.24 -24.04 4.78
N ASN A 143 3.24 -24.25 3.94
CA ASN A 143 3.18 -25.20 2.84
C ASN A 143 3.01 -26.64 3.35
N LYS A 144 2.34 -27.47 2.55
CA LYS A 144 2.09 -28.88 2.90
C LYS A 144 3.40 -29.63 3.16
N GLY A 145 3.52 -30.19 4.35
CA GLY A 145 4.68 -30.96 4.79
C GLY A 145 5.68 -30.16 5.63
N THR A 146 5.46 -28.86 5.83
CA THR A 146 6.24 -28.04 6.76
C THR A 146 5.64 -28.14 8.16
N GLU A 147 6.47 -28.41 9.16
CA GLU A 147 6.07 -28.49 10.57
C GLU A 147 6.32 -27.15 11.26
N GLN A 148 5.33 -26.69 12.03
CA GLN A 148 5.47 -25.52 12.88
C GLN A 148 6.44 -25.84 14.04
N ASN A 149 7.47 -25.01 14.20
CA ASN A 149 8.40 -25.05 15.30
C ASN A 149 9.02 -23.67 15.56
N GLU A 150 9.63 -23.50 16.74
CA GLU A 150 10.22 -22.25 17.17
C GLU A 150 11.38 -21.78 16.23
N GLN A 151 12.10 -22.74 15.63
CA GLN A 151 13.16 -22.42 14.68
C GLN A 151 12.59 -21.73 13.43
N LEU A 152 11.51 -22.27 12.87
CA LEU A 152 10.83 -21.67 11.70
C LEU A 152 10.29 -20.27 12.02
N GLU A 153 9.73 -20.05 13.21
CA GLU A 153 9.25 -18.73 13.62
C GLU A 153 10.40 -17.71 13.64
N ASN A 154 11.55 -18.09 14.21
CA ASN A 154 12.74 -17.24 14.23
C ASN A 154 13.30 -16.98 12.82
N ASP A 155 13.28 -17.98 11.95
CA ASP A 155 13.73 -17.85 10.56
C ASP A 155 12.82 -16.91 9.76
N LEU A 156 11.50 -17.01 9.93
CA LEU A 156 10.54 -16.10 9.30
C LEU A 156 10.71 -14.65 9.79
N LEU A 157 10.95 -14.44 11.09
CA LEU A 157 11.24 -13.11 11.64
C LEU A 157 12.52 -12.51 11.05
N ALA A 158 13.58 -13.31 10.94
CA ALA A 158 14.83 -12.88 10.33
C ALA A 158 14.67 -12.60 8.83
N TRP A 159 13.91 -13.43 8.13
CA TRP A 159 13.61 -13.29 6.71
C TRP A 159 12.90 -11.97 6.41
N VAL A 160 11.80 -11.67 7.13
CA VAL A 160 11.06 -10.42 6.96
C VAL A 160 11.94 -9.20 7.25
N LYS A 161 12.72 -9.23 8.33
CA LYS A 161 13.67 -8.14 8.64
C LYS A 161 14.66 -7.90 7.49
N ASN A 162 15.23 -8.95 6.94
CA ASN A 162 16.17 -8.83 5.84
C ASN A 162 15.49 -8.28 4.58
N CYS A 163 14.31 -8.78 4.21
CA CYS A 163 13.58 -8.29 3.05
C CYS A 163 13.24 -6.80 3.17
N LEU A 164 12.74 -6.35 4.31
CA LEU A 164 12.32 -4.96 4.53
C LEU A 164 13.51 -4.00 4.71
N LEU A 165 14.63 -4.43 5.27
CA LEU A 165 15.84 -3.60 5.37
C LEU A 165 16.51 -3.35 4.01
N TYR A 166 16.37 -4.25 3.06
CA TYR A 166 16.90 -4.06 1.70
C TYR A 166 16.04 -3.13 0.84
N THR A 167 14.78 -2.91 1.18
CA THR A 167 13.85 -2.03 0.44
C THR A 167 13.81 -0.60 0.98
N SER A 168 14.31 -0.36 2.20
CA SER A 168 14.43 0.99 2.74
C SER A 168 15.72 1.65 2.26
N PRO A 169 15.69 2.80 1.55
CA PRO A 169 16.90 3.54 1.22
C PRO A 169 17.61 3.93 2.51
N SER A 170 18.88 3.53 2.63
CA SER A 170 19.71 3.89 3.77
C SER A 170 19.85 5.42 3.83
N PRO A 171 19.73 6.06 5.03
CA PRO A 171 19.98 7.49 5.18
C PRO A 171 21.40 7.93 4.74
N ARG A 172 22.30 6.99 4.42
CA ARG A 172 23.67 7.26 3.95
C ARG A 172 23.79 7.42 2.44
N ASP A 173 22.76 7.09 1.66
CA ASP A 173 22.81 7.21 0.19
C ASP A 173 22.35 8.56 -0.35
N SER A 174 21.92 9.48 0.53
CA SER A 174 21.49 10.86 0.17
C SER A 174 22.63 11.89 0.15
N SER A 175 23.90 11.45 0.23
CA SER A 175 25.07 12.33 0.18
C SER A 175 26.06 11.90 -0.90
N LYS A 176 25.63 12.02 -2.18
CA LYS A 176 26.55 12.19 -3.33
C LYS A 176 25.92 13.11 -4.37
#